data_703dc28f16d23c0db48afa1ac7d7b739
#
_entry.id   703dc28f16d23c0db48afa1ac7d7b739
#
_cell.length_a   1.000
_cell.length_b   1.000
_cell.length_c   1.000
_cell.angle_alpha   90.00
_cell.angle_beta   90.00
_cell.angle_gamma   90.00
#
_symmetry.space_group_name_H-M   'P 1'
#
loop_
_entity.id
_entity.type
_entity.pdbx_description
1 polymer ?
#
loop_
_entity_poly.entity_id
_entity_poly.type
_entity_poly.pdbx_seq_one_letter_code
_entity_poly.pdbx_strand_id
1 'polypeptide(L)'
;MTRTIPALMVALFVLAIPPATAQKAVFVVRHAEKASDANDPDVPLSEAGRARAKNLAAVLAKADVTAIYSTDTVRTLATGEPLAQASKIPVHRYAARDGAGRPNLAPLARRLKAEHGRDVVLVVGHADTVPSLLKALGCSEEVEIPAGQYDDLFVVVPSGKGPPKLLRLTF
;
A
#
# COMPACT_ATOMS: atom_id res chain seq x y z
N MET A 1 -40.00 65.58 4.21
CA MET A 1 -40.16 64.25 4.81
C MET A 1 -39.33 63.26 3.98
N THR A 2 -38.08 63.11 4.32
CA THR A 2 -37.14 62.16 3.62
C THR A 2 -37.13 60.81 4.32
N ARG A 3 -37.62 59.76 3.66
CA ARG A 3 -37.61 58.37 4.14
C ARG A 3 -36.25 57.74 3.82
N THR A 4 -35.45 57.49 4.82
CA THR A 4 -34.24 56.69 4.75
C THR A 4 -34.60 55.20 4.75
N ILE A 5 -34.24 54.48 3.70
CA ILE A 5 -34.36 53.01 3.60
C ILE A 5 -33.09 52.39 4.20
N PRO A 6 -33.17 51.50 5.19
CA PRO A 6 -31.98 50.84 5.70
C PRO A 6 -31.47 49.79 4.70
N ALA A 7 -30.18 49.89 4.34
CA ALA A 7 -29.52 48.87 3.53
C ALA A 7 -29.33 47.59 4.35
N LEU A 8 -30.01 46.51 3.94
CA LEU A 8 -29.86 45.16 4.50
C LEU A 8 -28.55 44.55 3.98
N MET A 9 -27.53 44.50 4.82
CA MET A 9 -26.27 43.82 4.51
C MET A 9 -26.50 42.29 4.64
N VAL A 10 -26.60 41.60 3.50
CA VAL A 10 -26.61 40.14 3.46
C VAL A 10 -25.16 39.63 3.57
N ALA A 11 -24.78 39.15 4.73
CA ALA A 11 -23.50 38.48 4.95
C ALA A 11 -23.53 37.11 4.26
N LEU A 12 -22.81 36.96 3.13
CA LEU A 12 -22.63 35.72 2.45
C LEU A 12 -21.66 34.83 3.26
N PHE A 13 -22.19 33.88 4.03
CA PHE A 13 -21.38 32.89 4.71
C PHE A 13 -20.91 31.84 3.68
N VAL A 14 -19.68 31.99 3.18
CA VAL A 14 -19.03 30.98 2.37
C VAL A 14 -18.67 29.83 3.30
N LEU A 15 -19.48 28.77 3.32
CA LEU A 15 -19.14 27.50 3.93
C LEU A 15 -17.92 26.95 3.18
N ALA A 16 -16.72 27.08 3.76
CA ALA A 16 -15.53 26.39 3.30
C ALA A 16 -15.78 24.89 3.44
N ILE A 17 -16.16 24.22 2.34
CA ILE A 17 -16.21 22.76 2.27
C ILE A 17 -14.75 22.32 2.41
N PRO A 18 -14.38 21.56 3.48
CA PRO A 18 -13.04 21.03 3.56
C PRO A 18 -12.79 20.17 2.31
N PRO A 19 -11.61 20.26 1.68
CA PRO A 19 -11.30 19.41 0.54
C PRO A 19 -11.54 17.96 0.97
N ALA A 20 -12.32 17.23 0.18
CA ALA A 20 -12.50 15.80 0.39
C ALA A 20 -11.10 15.19 0.51
N THR A 21 -10.77 14.69 1.71
CA THR A 21 -9.47 14.05 1.94
C THR A 21 -9.43 12.85 1.01
N ALA A 22 -8.56 12.91 0.01
CA ALA A 22 -8.38 11.83 -0.94
C ALA A 22 -8.18 10.53 -0.17
N GLN A 23 -8.97 9.53 -0.51
CA GLN A 23 -8.94 8.24 0.15
C GLN A 23 -7.60 7.60 -0.16
N LYS A 24 -6.83 7.32 0.88
CA LYS A 24 -5.51 6.73 0.83
C LYS A 24 -5.66 5.23 0.84
N ALA A 25 -4.79 4.52 0.15
CA ALA A 25 -4.78 3.07 0.18
C ALA A 25 -3.35 2.55 0.31
N VAL A 26 -3.19 1.45 1.04
CA VAL A 26 -1.95 0.67 1.04
C VAL A 26 -2.25 -0.65 0.38
N PHE A 27 -1.68 -0.87 -0.81
CA PHE A 27 -1.66 -2.15 -1.48
C PHE A 27 -0.55 -3.00 -0.87
N VAL A 28 -0.85 -4.23 -0.49
CA VAL A 28 0.13 -5.15 0.09
C VAL A 28 0.07 -6.47 -0.66
N VAL A 29 1.22 -6.94 -1.12
CA VAL A 29 1.34 -8.20 -1.85
C VAL A 29 2.52 -9.03 -1.31
N ARG A 30 2.43 -10.33 -1.41
CA ARG A 30 3.57 -11.23 -1.35
C ARG A 30 4.36 -11.12 -2.66
N HIS A 31 5.69 -11.32 -2.63
CA HIS A 31 6.48 -11.49 -3.87
C HIS A 31 5.86 -12.56 -4.78
N ALA A 32 6.03 -12.44 -6.06
CA ALA A 32 5.58 -13.40 -7.06
C ALA A 32 6.41 -14.71 -7.03
N GLU A 33 6.08 -15.70 -7.84
CA GLU A 33 6.64 -17.04 -7.83
C GLU A 33 8.17 -17.03 -8.00
N LYS A 34 8.86 -17.81 -7.16
CA LYS A 34 10.31 -18.00 -7.20
C LYS A 34 10.71 -19.00 -8.28
N ALA A 35 11.93 -18.85 -8.80
CA ALA A 35 12.51 -19.78 -9.76
C ALA A 35 12.89 -21.14 -9.12
N SER A 36 13.05 -21.20 -7.79
CA SER A 36 13.31 -22.43 -7.03
C SER A 36 12.79 -22.29 -5.60
N ASP A 37 12.65 -23.42 -4.89
CA ASP A 37 12.22 -23.45 -3.48
C ASP A 37 13.34 -23.16 -2.48
N ALA A 38 14.55 -22.87 -2.94
CA ALA A 38 15.66 -22.50 -2.06
C ALA A 38 15.29 -21.33 -1.16
N ASN A 39 15.72 -21.41 0.11
CA ASN A 39 15.56 -20.33 1.07
C ASN A 39 16.76 -19.37 1.03
N ASP A 40 16.97 -18.77 -0.15
CA ASP A 40 18.05 -17.85 -0.45
C ASP A 40 17.44 -16.50 -0.86
N PRO A 41 17.92 -15.36 -0.32
CA PRO A 41 17.46 -14.03 -0.72
C PRO A 41 17.67 -13.74 -2.21
N ASP A 42 18.67 -14.35 -2.83
CA ASP A 42 19.06 -14.12 -4.22
C ASP A 42 18.28 -14.95 -5.25
N VAL A 43 17.37 -15.84 -4.80
CA VAL A 43 16.48 -16.57 -5.72
C VAL A 43 15.62 -15.58 -6.51
N PRO A 44 15.72 -15.54 -7.85
CA PRO A 44 14.95 -14.66 -8.70
C PRO A 44 13.51 -15.13 -8.88
N LEU A 45 12.71 -14.34 -9.56
CA LEU A 45 11.38 -14.75 -10.01
C LEU A 45 11.48 -15.81 -11.13
N SER A 46 10.56 -16.77 -11.11
CA SER A 46 10.29 -17.68 -12.22
C SER A 46 9.73 -16.92 -13.42
N GLU A 47 9.51 -17.60 -14.54
CA GLU A 47 8.82 -17.00 -15.68
C GLU A 47 7.38 -16.60 -15.32
N ALA A 48 6.65 -17.48 -14.61
CA ALA A 48 5.32 -17.18 -14.09
C ALA A 48 5.35 -15.98 -13.14
N GLY A 49 6.35 -15.92 -12.24
CA GLY A 49 6.51 -14.78 -11.33
C GLY A 49 6.79 -13.46 -12.05
N ARG A 50 7.58 -13.47 -13.11
CA ARG A 50 7.79 -12.27 -13.95
C ARG A 50 6.51 -11.83 -14.67
N ALA A 51 5.72 -12.78 -15.17
CA ALA A 51 4.42 -12.49 -15.77
C ALA A 51 3.46 -11.89 -14.74
N ARG A 52 3.41 -12.45 -13.53
CA ARG A 52 2.59 -11.93 -12.42
C ARG A 52 3.02 -10.53 -11.99
N ALA A 53 4.31 -10.23 -11.90
CA ALA A 53 4.81 -8.90 -11.57
C ALA A 53 4.37 -7.86 -12.63
N LYS A 54 4.36 -8.21 -13.91
CA LYS A 54 3.83 -7.36 -14.99
C LYS A 54 2.32 -7.17 -14.88
N ASN A 55 1.58 -8.25 -14.52
CA ASN A 55 0.14 -8.15 -14.29
C ASN A 55 -0.20 -7.24 -13.10
N LEU A 56 0.54 -7.33 -11.98
CA LEU A 56 0.40 -6.41 -10.86
C LEU A 56 0.57 -4.95 -11.32
N ALA A 57 1.59 -4.67 -12.12
CA ALA A 57 1.81 -3.33 -12.66
C ALA A 57 0.63 -2.85 -13.53
N ALA A 58 0.05 -3.73 -14.35
CA ALA A 58 -1.10 -3.42 -15.19
C ALA A 58 -2.36 -3.14 -14.35
N VAL A 59 -2.63 -3.96 -13.33
CA VAL A 59 -3.75 -3.80 -12.40
C VAL A 59 -3.66 -2.47 -11.66
N LEU A 60 -2.45 -2.09 -11.23
CA LEU A 60 -2.21 -0.85 -10.47
C LEU A 60 -1.91 0.38 -11.34
N ALA A 61 -1.93 0.26 -12.66
CA ALA A 61 -1.56 1.34 -13.59
C ALA A 61 -2.38 2.64 -13.41
N LYS A 62 -3.63 2.53 -12.92
CA LYS A 62 -4.54 3.67 -12.70
C LYS A 62 -4.81 3.93 -11.22
N ALA A 63 -4.03 3.33 -10.33
CA ALA A 63 -4.23 3.47 -8.89
C ALA A 63 -3.49 4.68 -8.29
N ASP A 64 -2.79 5.47 -9.12
CA ASP A 64 -1.99 6.64 -8.70
C ASP A 64 -1.00 6.30 -7.57
N VAL A 65 -0.33 5.14 -7.69
CA VAL A 65 0.71 4.72 -6.73
C VAL A 65 1.84 5.74 -6.76
N THR A 66 2.18 6.30 -5.61
CA THR A 66 3.21 7.34 -5.45
C THR A 66 4.45 6.86 -4.72
N ALA A 67 4.38 5.71 -4.03
CA ALA A 67 5.52 5.10 -3.36
C ALA A 67 5.45 3.57 -3.41
N ILE A 68 6.61 2.93 -3.56
CA ILE A 68 6.74 1.47 -3.55
C ILE A 68 7.77 1.09 -2.50
N TYR A 69 7.40 0.16 -1.62
CA TYR A 69 8.26 -0.41 -0.59
C TYR A 69 8.48 -1.90 -0.83
N SER A 70 9.70 -2.37 -0.68
CA SER A 70 10.07 -3.77 -0.85
C SER A 70 11.06 -4.21 0.22
N THR A 71 11.02 -5.46 0.63
CA THR A 71 12.15 -6.06 1.35
C THR A 71 13.37 -6.16 0.44
N ASP A 72 14.52 -6.52 1.00
CA ASP A 72 15.81 -6.50 0.30
C ASP A 72 16.15 -7.84 -0.39
N THR A 73 15.17 -8.58 -0.88
CA THR A 73 15.40 -9.80 -1.64
C THR A 73 15.20 -9.57 -3.14
N VAL A 74 15.94 -10.31 -3.98
CA VAL A 74 15.84 -10.20 -5.44
C VAL A 74 14.38 -10.36 -5.91
N ARG A 75 13.66 -11.34 -5.38
CA ARG A 75 12.27 -11.63 -5.77
C ARG A 75 11.27 -10.53 -5.40
N THR A 76 11.42 -9.90 -4.22
CA THR A 76 10.50 -8.83 -3.80
C THR A 76 10.75 -7.55 -4.59
N LEU A 77 12.01 -7.20 -4.82
CA LEU A 77 12.39 -6.08 -5.67
C LEU A 77 11.87 -6.27 -7.09
N ALA A 78 12.10 -7.45 -7.69
CA ALA A 78 11.65 -7.78 -9.03
C ALA A 78 10.12 -7.84 -9.17
N THR A 79 9.38 -8.07 -8.08
CA THR A 79 7.90 -8.00 -8.09
C THR A 79 7.40 -6.56 -8.21
N GLY A 80 8.05 -5.59 -7.54
CA GLY A 80 7.67 -4.18 -7.60
C GLY A 80 8.22 -3.42 -8.81
N GLU A 81 9.29 -3.93 -9.42
CA GLU A 81 10.04 -3.25 -10.48
C GLU A 81 9.20 -2.85 -11.71
N PRO A 82 8.32 -3.69 -12.30
CA PRO A 82 7.54 -3.27 -13.46
C PRO A 82 6.64 -2.07 -13.18
N LEU A 83 6.04 -1.97 -11.99
CA LEU A 83 5.25 -0.80 -11.61
C LEU A 83 6.16 0.42 -11.38
N ALA A 84 7.31 0.24 -10.73
CA ALA A 84 8.28 1.31 -10.49
C ALA A 84 8.74 1.96 -11.79
N GLN A 85 9.06 1.14 -12.80
CA GLN A 85 9.46 1.61 -14.13
C GLN A 85 8.31 2.34 -14.84
N ALA A 86 7.10 1.76 -14.86
CA ALA A 86 5.95 2.36 -15.51
C ALA A 86 5.54 3.71 -14.88
N SER A 87 5.61 3.82 -13.56
CA SER A 87 5.24 5.02 -12.80
C SER A 87 6.41 6.00 -12.60
N LYS A 88 7.64 5.63 -12.96
CA LYS A 88 8.88 6.40 -12.76
C LYS A 88 9.13 6.77 -11.29
N ILE A 89 8.79 5.88 -10.38
CA ILE A 89 9.00 6.04 -8.93
C ILE A 89 10.01 5.01 -8.42
N PRO A 90 10.87 5.36 -7.45
CA PRO A 90 11.86 4.45 -6.91
C PRO A 90 11.20 3.37 -6.02
N VAL A 91 11.88 2.21 -5.90
CA VAL A 91 11.55 1.20 -4.88
C VAL A 91 12.35 1.48 -3.62
N HIS A 92 11.67 1.80 -2.53
CA HIS A 92 12.25 2.00 -1.21
C HIS A 92 12.41 0.66 -0.48
N ARG A 93 13.60 0.39 0.04
CA ARG A 93 13.85 -0.83 0.83
C ARG A 93 13.43 -0.64 2.28
N TYR A 94 12.92 -1.71 2.89
CA TYR A 94 12.60 -1.72 4.32
C TYR A 94 13.03 -3.04 4.98
N ALA A 95 13.37 -2.97 6.26
CA ALA A 95 13.63 -4.14 7.08
C ALA A 95 12.30 -4.72 7.60
N ALA A 96 12.02 -5.99 7.26
CA ALA A 96 10.79 -6.66 7.67
C ALA A 96 10.96 -7.47 8.97
N ARG A 97 12.18 -7.58 9.49
CA ARG A 97 12.51 -8.44 10.63
C ARG A 97 13.33 -7.70 11.68
N ASP A 98 13.20 -8.13 12.94
CA ASP A 98 14.07 -7.69 14.04
C ASP A 98 15.43 -8.41 14.02
N GLY A 99 16.31 -8.04 14.96
CA GLY A 99 17.63 -8.67 15.12
C GLY A 99 17.59 -10.15 15.48
N ALA A 100 16.42 -10.70 15.85
CA ALA A 100 16.18 -12.13 16.10
C ALA A 100 15.53 -12.84 14.90
N GLY A 101 15.40 -12.17 13.75
CA GLY A 101 14.81 -12.70 12.52
C GLY A 101 13.27 -12.81 12.53
N ARG A 102 12.59 -12.29 13.54
CA ARG A 102 11.11 -12.34 13.64
C ARG A 102 10.48 -11.17 12.87
N PRO A 103 9.32 -11.37 12.21
CA PRO A 103 8.62 -10.28 11.55
C PRO A 103 8.38 -9.09 12.49
N ASN A 104 8.81 -7.90 12.08
CA ASN A 104 8.62 -6.65 12.81
C ASN A 104 8.26 -5.52 11.85
N LEU A 105 6.98 -5.35 11.59
CA LEU A 105 6.47 -4.39 10.61
C LEU A 105 5.96 -3.08 11.25
N ALA A 106 6.02 -2.96 12.56
CA ALA A 106 5.59 -1.75 13.26
C ALA A 106 6.36 -0.48 12.83
N PRO A 107 7.69 -0.53 12.59
CA PRO A 107 8.42 0.63 12.07
C PRO A 107 7.92 1.07 10.69
N LEU A 108 7.71 0.13 9.76
CA LEU A 108 7.15 0.43 8.43
C LEU A 108 5.75 1.01 8.54
N ALA A 109 4.85 0.39 9.32
CA ALA A 109 3.49 0.89 9.49
C ALA A 109 3.45 2.34 10.04
N ARG A 110 4.33 2.68 11.00
CA ARG A 110 4.47 4.06 11.50
C ARG A 110 4.95 5.00 10.39
N ARG A 111 5.95 4.57 9.61
CA ARG A 111 6.48 5.35 8.48
C ARG A 111 5.41 5.63 7.44
N LEU A 112 4.65 4.61 7.02
CA LEU A 112 3.55 4.77 6.07
C LEU A 112 2.50 5.77 6.56
N LYS A 113 2.15 5.72 7.85
CA LYS A 113 1.21 6.69 8.45
C LYS A 113 1.75 8.12 8.50
N ALA A 114 3.05 8.29 8.78
CA ALA A 114 3.66 9.61 8.93
C ALA A 114 3.95 10.29 7.58
N GLU A 115 4.50 9.54 6.63
CA GLU A 115 5.03 10.08 5.37
C GLU A 115 4.02 10.01 4.23
N HIS A 116 3.14 8.99 4.23
CA HIS A 116 2.21 8.70 3.13
C HIS A 116 0.74 8.86 3.52
N GLY A 117 0.51 9.71 4.48
CA GLY A 117 -0.84 9.96 4.99
C GLY A 117 -1.85 10.41 3.92
N ARG A 118 -1.50 10.77 2.68
CA ARG A 118 -2.37 11.14 1.54
C ARG A 118 -2.01 10.40 0.25
N ASP A 119 -1.26 9.35 0.33
CA ASP A 119 -0.70 8.66 -0.81
C ASP A 119 -1.38 7.31 -1.03
N VAL A 120 -1.15 6.74 -2.19
CA VAL A 120 -1.38 5.34 -2.50
C VAL A 120 -0.02 4.65 -2.56
N VAL A 121 0.16 3.61 -1.75
CA VAL A 121 1.45 2.95 -1.58
C VAL A 121 1.34 1.48 -1.93
N LEU A 122 2.33 0.93 -2.64
CA LEU A 122 2.51 -0.52 -2.79
C LEU A 122 3.58 -1.01 -1.81
N VAL A 123 3.30 -2.09 -1.09
CA VAL A 123 4.27 -2.80 -0.26
C VAL A 123 4.39 -4.24 -0.71
N VAL A 124 5.61 -4.66 -1.05
CA VAL A 124 5.93 -6.04 -1.43
C VAL A 124 6.67 -6.72 -0.27
N GLY A 125 6.14 -7.85 0.19
CA GLY A 125 6.68 -8.63 1.32
C GLY A 125 6.71 -10.14 1.06
N HIS A 126 6.58 -10.91 2.14
CA HIS A 126 6.61 -12.37 2.14
C HIS A 126 5.34 -12.95 2.78
N ALA A 127 5.12 -14.26 2.66
CA ALA A 127 3.93 -14.92 3.18
C ALA A 127 3.70 -14.68 4.68
N ASP A 128 4.77 -14.53 5.46
CA ASP A 128 4.74 -14.29 6.92
C ASP A 128 4.78 -12.82 7.31
N THR A 129 5.38 -11.96 6.46
CA THR A 129 5.50 -10.53 6.77
C THR A 129 4.29 -9.72 6.31
N VAL A 130 3.57 -10.16 5.27
CA VAL A 130 2.34 -9.50 4.81
C VAL A 130 1.25 -9.54 5.89
N PRO A 131 0.88 -10.69 6.49
CA PRO A 131 -0.10 -10.70 7.60
C PRO A 131 0.33 -9.83 8.78
N SER A 132 1.63 -9.85 9.12
CA SER A 132 2.20 -9.03 10.18
C SER A 132 2.10 -7.52 9.88
N LEU A 133 2.25 -7.11 8.62
CA LEU A 133 2.07 -5.72 8.20
C LEU A 133 0.59 -5.31 8.28
N LEU A 134 -0.33 -6.12 7.79
CA LEU A 134 -1.77 -5.84 7.87
C LEU A 134 -2.20 -5.61 9.31
N LYS A 135 -1.75 -6.45 10.24
CA LYS A 135 -1.98 -6.28 11.68
C LYS A 135 -1.36 -4.97 12.20
N ALA A 136 -0.13 -4.64 11.82
CA ALA A 136 0.55 -3.40 12.23
C ALA A 136 -0.12 -2.13 11.65
N LEU A 137 -0.78 -2.22 10.50
CA LEU A 137 -1.61 -1.15 9.93
C LEU A 137 -2.93 -0.97 10.67
N GLY A 138 -3.35 -1.97 11.47
CA GLY A 138 -4.54 -1.93 12.31
C GLY A 138 -5.71 -2.75 11.77
N CYS A 139 -5.50 -3.61 10.77
CA CYS A 139 -6.52 -4.55 10.31
C CYS A 139 -6.86 -5.55 11.42
N SER A 140 -8.14 -5.85 11.59
CA SER A 140 -8.65 -6.80 12.59
C SER A 140 -8.75 -8.22 12.06
N GLU A 141 -8.75 -8.39 10.73
CA GLU A 141 -8.87 -9.68 10.07
C GLU A 141 -7.57 -10.49 10.21
N GLU A 142 -7.70 -11.75 10.58
CA GLU A 142 -6.58 -12.68 10.51
C GLU A 142 -6.38 -13.16 9.08
N VAL A 143 -5.17 -12.97 8.57
CA VAL A 143 -4.79 -13.32 7.21
C VAL A 143 -3.72 -14.40 7.26
N GLU A 144 -3.95 -15.46 6.50
CA GLU A 144 -2.97 -16.49 6.21
C GLU A 144 -2.74 -16.56 4.70
N ILE A 145 -1.46 -16.72 4.29
CA ILE A 145 -1.06 -16.86 2.89
C ILE A 145 -0.38 -18.22 2.72
N PRO A 146 -1.08 -19.21 2.15
CA PRO A 146 -0.53 -20.54 1.88
C PRO A 146 0.73 -20.49 1.00
N ALA A 147 1.57 -21.51 1.08
CA ALA A 147 2.86 -21.54 0.39
C ALA A 147 2.74 -21.31 -1.14
N GLY A 148 1.71 -21.87 -1.78
CA GLY A 148 1.46 -21.73 -3.23
C GLY A 148 0.65 -20.50 -3.65
N GLN A 149 0.26 -19.63 -2.70
CA GLN A 149 -0.61 -18.48 -2.97
C GLN A 149 0.23 -17.24 -3.30
N TYR A 150 0.12 -16.72 -4.52
CA TYR A 150 0.90 -15.58 -5.01
C TYR A 150 0.05 -14.46 -5.64
N ASP A 151 -1.24 -14.66 -5.81
CA ASP A 151 -2.15 -13.76 -6.52
C ASP A 151 -3.00 -12.86 -5.60
N ASP A 152 -2.75 -12.87 -4.30
CA ASP A 152 -3.44 -12.00 -3.37
C ASP A 152 -2.98 -10.54 -3.48
N LEU A 153 -3.92 -9.64 -3.67
CA LEU A 153 -3.75 -8.20 -3.54
C LEU A 153 -4.59 -7.70 -2.35
N PHE A 154 -3.94 -7.43 -1.25
CA PHE A 154 -4.58 -6.83 -0.09
C PHE A 154 -4.64 -5.31 -0.25
N VAL A 155 -5.81 -4.73 0.00
CA VAL A 155 -6.02 -3.28 -0.04
C VAL A 155 -6.47 -2.81 1.32
N VAL A 156 -5.61 -2.06 2.00
CA VAL A 156 -5.91 -1.43 3.28
C VAL A 156 -6.40 -0.02 3.00
N VAL A 157 -7.68 0.22 3.29
CA VAL A 157 -8.31 1.53 3.16
C VAL A 157 -8.49 2.13 4.55
N PRO A 158 -7.72 3.18 4.90
CA PRO A 158 -7.84 3.83 6.19
C PRO A 158 -9.25 4.39 6.40
N SER A 159 -9.82 4.18 7.57
CA SER A 159 -11.07 4.84 7.97
C SER A 159 -10.76 6.07 8.81
N GLY A 160 -11.55 7.13 8.69
CA GLY A 160 -11.38 8.35 9.49
C GLY A 160 -11.66 8.13 10.98
N LYS A 161 -12.43 7.10 11.31
CA LYS A 161 -12.77 6.70 12.68
C LYS A 161 -12.87 5.18 12.76
N GLY A 162 -12.01 4.54 13.55
CA GLY A 162 -11.99 3.08 13.73
C GLY A 162 -10.93 2.35 12.90
N PRO A 163 -10.97 1.00 12.88
CA PRO A 163 -10.00 0.20 12.14
C PRO A 163 -10.12 0.44 10.63
N PRO A 164 -9.02 0.26 9.87
CA PRO A 164 -9.07 0.32 8.41
C PRO A 164 -9.92 -0.82 7.85
N LYS A 165 -10.48 -0.61 6.67
CA LYS A 165 -11.14 -1.68 5.91
C LYS A 165 -10.10 -2.46 5.13
N LEU A 166 -10.09 -3.77 5.27
CA LEU A 166 -9.29 -4.68 4.46
C LEU A 166 -10.13 -5.26 3.31
N LEU A 167 -9.60 -5.17 2.09
CA LEU A 167 -10.15 -5.89 0.93
C LEU A 167 -9.09 -6.89 0.47
N ARG A 168 -9.51 -8.07 0.03
CA ARG A 168 -8.67 -9.09 -0.60
C ARG A 168 -9.15 -9.28 -2.03
N LEU A 169 -8.31 -8.97 -2.99
CA LEU A 169 -8.51 -9.10 -4.42
C LEU A 169 -7.52 -10.09 -4.99
N THR A 170 -7.68 -10.47 -6.25
CA THR A 170 -6.70 -11.31 -6.99
C THR A 170 -6.17 -10.58 -8.21
N PHE A 171 -4.93 -10.90 -8.62
CA PHE A 171 -4.27 -10.31 -9.79
C PHE A 171 -3.42 -11.33 -10.56
#